data_c85721a1dd7d426d4947bf7ff6a2726c
#
_entry.id   c85721a1dd7d426d4947bf7ff6a2726c
#
_cell.length_a   1.000
_cell.length_b   1.000
_cell.length_c   1.000
_cell.angle_alpha   90.00
_cell.angle_beta   90.00
_cell.angle_gamma   90.00
#
_symmetry.space_group_name_H-M   'P 1'
#
loop_
_entity.id
_entity.type
_entity.pdbx_description
1 polymer ?
#
loop_
_entity_poly.entity_id
_entity_poly.type
_entity_poly.pdbx_seq_one_letter_code
_entity_poly.pdbx_strand_id
1 'polypeptide(L)'
;MKTVQKAAALCCGLFLSAALAKEVLPESGPIGETARRLLLIEAANLGNRIVAVGDRGYVIYSDDQGANWSRAKAPAAPLLTAVHFADAKNGWAVGHDTVILATTDGGTTWTQQFSAPAEQRPLLDVLFLDAQRGIAIGAYGAYYETADGGKSWNTRKVLEEDKHLNGLVRTPDGKLILLGESGTILLSADEGKTWSPVASPYKGSLFGGVTTGDGAVVAYGLRGRIYRSADAGKTWKQIDNASQASLMGGTRLPDGTLVLVGASGTVLVSRDHGQTFQPADSGSTRPLASVTLGAPNSILVLGDGGVRTLNIPSAPKR
;
A
#
# COMPACT_ATOMS: atom_id res chain seq x y z
N MET A 1 -81.74 -6.31 2.32
CA MET A 1 -80.39 -6.83 2.31
C MET A 1 -79.58 -5.95 1.41
N LYS A 2 -78.81 -5.03 1.93
CA LYS A 2 -78.15 -3.94 1.19
C LYS A 2 -76.67 -4.11 1.31
N THR A 3 -76.02 -4.34 0.18
CA THR A 3 -74.56 -4.44 0.01
C THR A 3 -73.98 -3.04 0.01
N VAL A 4 -73.03 -2.77 0.91
CA VAL A 4 -72.24 -1.51 0.96
C VAL A 4 -70.87 -1.79 0.41
N GLN A 5 -70.57 -1.26 -0.76
CA GLN A 5 -69.22 -1.20 -1.32
C GLN A 5 -68.45 -0.05 -0.66
N LYS A 6 -67.31 -0.36 -0.08
CA LYS A 6 -66.32 0.63 0.35
C LYS A 6 -65.22 0.70 -0.70
N ALA A 7 -65.10 1.85 -1.34
CA ALA A 7 -64.01 2.22 -2.20
C ALA A 7 -62.71 2.40 -1.38
N ALA A 8 -61.68 1.66 -1.68
CA ALA A 8 -60.34 1.90 -1.18
C ALA A 8 -59.56 2.74 -2.20
N ALA A 9 -59.21 3.94 -1.81
CA ALA A 9 -58.35 4.83 -2.56
C ALA A 9 -56.89 4.32 -2.47
N LEU A 10 -56.35 3.93 -3.59
CA LEU A 10 -54.93 3.49 -3.72
C LEU A 10 -54.06 4.73 -3.91
N CYS A 11 -53.44 5.22 -2.81
CA CYS A 11 -52.37 6.20 -2.90
C CYS A 11 -51.11 5.49 -3.41
N CYS A 12 -50.85 5.57 -4.72
CA CYS A 12 -49.60 5.15 -5.33
C CYS A 12 -48.53 6.21 -5.03
N GLY A 13 -47.84 6.04 -3.90
CA GLY A 13 -46.62 6.79 -3.61
C GLY A 13 -45.50 6.32 -4.52
N LEU A 14 -45.13 7.11 -5.53
CA LEU A 14 -43.93 6.95 -6.30
C LEU A 14 -42.72 7.17 -5.37
N PHE A 15 -42.16 6.10 -4.83
CA PHE A 15 -40.80 6.13 -4.32
C PHE A 15 -39.86 6.14 -5.56
N LEU A 16 -39.46 7.33 -5.97
CA LEU A 16 -38.26 7.47 -6.81
C LEU A 16 -37.08 7.05 -5.92
N SER A 17 -36.68 5.76 -5.99
CA SER A 17 -35.36 5.36 -5.57
C SER A 17 -34.41 5.95 -6.59
N ALA A 18 -33.77 7.07 -6.23
CA ALA A 18 -32.58 7.53 -6.91
C ALA A 18 -31.51 6.46 -6.68
N ALA A 19 -31.45 5.49 -7.60
CA ALA A 19 -30.28 4.64 -7.73
C ALA A 19 -29.12 5.60 -8.00
N LEU A 20 -28.26 5.80 -7.00
CA LEU A 20 -26.97 6.44 -7.18
C LEU A 20 -26.29 5.67 -8.30
N ALA A 21 -26.28 6.23 -9.50
CA ALA A 21 -25.55 5.67 -10.63
C ALA A 21 -24.11 5.52 -10.16
N LYS A 22 -23.63 4.27 -10.09
CA LYS A 22 -22.24 3.98 -9.77
C LYS A 22 -21.42 4.69 -10.82
N GLU A 23 -20.70 5.73 -10.42
CA GLU A 23 -19.85 6.52 -11.32
C GLU A 23 -18.84 5.57 -11.96
N VAL A 24 -19.02 5.31 -13.26
CA VAL A 24 -18.11 4.46 -14.00
C VAL A 24 -16.98 5.35 -14.50
N LEU A 25 -15.77 5.08 -14.00
CA LEU A 25 -14.59 5.81 -14.46
C LEU A 25 -14.37 5.55 -15.97
N PRO A 26 -13.84 6.54 -16.71
CA PRO A 26 -13.41 6.34 -18.09
C PRO A 26 -12.36 5.21 -18.14
N GLU A 27 -12.23 4.55 -19.28
CA GLU A 27 -11.23 3.48 -19.47
C GLU A 27 -9.80 3.99 -19.26
N SER A 28 -9.53 5.26 -19.61
CA SER A 28 -8.28 5.98 -19.34
C SER A 28 -8.51 7.49 -19.43
N GLY A 29 -7.58 8.29 -18.88
CA GLY A 29 -7.59 9.74 -18.94
C GLY A 29 -8.01 10.43 -17.64
N PRO A 30 -8.26 11.76 -17.67
CA PRO A 30 -8.52 12.55 -16.46
C PRO A 30 -9.75 12.06 -15.69
N ILE A 31 -9.62 12.00 -14.36
CA ILE A 31 -10.70 11.55 -13.45
C ILE A 31 -11.12 12.62 -12.42
N GLY A 32 -10.43 13.78 -12.40
CA GLY A 32 -10.80 14.90 -11.55
C GLY A 32 -11.04 14.53 -10.09
N GLU A 33 -12.12 15.03 -9.51
CA GLU A 33 -12.50 14.79 -8.11
C GLU A 33 -12.79 13.31 -7.78
N THR A 34 -12.96 12.45 -8.78
CA THR A 34 -13.22 11.02 -8.54
C THR A 34 -12.04 10.35 -7.85
N ALA A 35 -10.80 10.82 -8.05
CA ALA A 35 -9.61 10.35 -7.34
C ALA A 35 -9.78 10.40 -5.80
N ARG A 36 -10.62 11.29 -5.28
CA ARG A 36 -10.91 11.47 -3.86
C ARG A 36 -11.98 10.54 -3.31
N ARG A 37 -12.52 9.65 -4.14
CA ARG A 37 -13.61 8.72 -3.78
C ARG A 37 -13.24 7.25 -3.95
N LEU A 38 -12.06 6.97 -4.50
CA LEU A 38 -11.57 5.62 -4.71
C LEU A 38 -11.10 5.02 -3.39
N LEU A 39 -11.11 3.70 -3.28
CA LEU A 39 -10.30 3.00 -2.29
C LEU A 39 -8.92 2.76 -2.92
N LEU A 40 -7.91 3.44 -2.40
CA LEU A 40 -6.53 3.31 -2.84
C LEU A 40 -5.70 2.67 -1.73
N ILE A 41 -4.85 1.72 -2.10
CA ILE A 41 -4.11 0.90 -1.13
C ILE A 41 -2.66 1.29 -1.08
N GLU A 42 -2.01 1.55 -2.22
CA GLU A 42 -0.61 1.94 -2.24
C GLU A 42 -0.29 2.95 -3.33
N ALA A 43 0.82 3.68 -3.15
CA ALA A 43 1.35 4.60 -4.14
C ALA A 43 2.87 4.55 -4.22
N ALA A 44 3.39 4.57 -5.45
CA ALA A 44 4.79 4.77 -5.77
C ALA A 44 5.04 6.20 -6.25
N ASN A 45 6.12 6.82 -5.74
CA ASN A 45 6.56 8.14 -6.14
C ASN A 45 7.81 8.04 -7.03
N LEU A 46 7.69 8.54 -8.26
CA LEU A 46 8.75 8.55 -9.27
C LEU A 46 9.34 9.97 -9.47
N GLY A 47 9.22 10.82 -8.46
CA GLY A 47 9.58 12.22 -8.54
C GLY A 47 8.37 13.11 -8.92
N ASN A 48 8.28 13.57 -10.15
CA ASN A 48 7.11 14.35 -10.59
C ASN A 48 5.86 13.47 -10.76
N ARG A 49 6.04 12.21 -11.13
CA ARG A 49 4.93 11.26 -11.31
C ARG A 49 4.70 10.46 -10.03
N ILE A 50 3.43 10.31 -9.69
CA ILE A 50 2.94 9.42 -8.63
C ILE A 50 1.96 8.45 -9.26
N VAL A 51 2.12 7.16 -8.97
CA VAL A 51 1.21 6.10 -9.43
C VAL A 51 0.56 5.47 -8.21
N ALA A 52 -0.76 5.34 -8.21
CA ALA A 52 -1.50 4.72 -7.11
C ALA A 52 -2.41 3.61 -7.61
N VAL A 53 -2.56 2.57 -6.79
CA VAL A 53 -3.35 1.37 -7.09
C VAL A 53 -4.38 1.10 -6.01
N GLY A 54 -5.45 0.38 -6.36
CA GLY A 54 -6.48 0.07 -5.38
C GLY A 54 -7.63 -0.80 -5.91
N ASP A 55 -8.83 -0.51 -5.42
CA ASP A 55 -10.04 -1.28 -5.68
C ASP A 55 -10.32 -1.44 -7.18
N ARG A 56 -10.89 -2.59 -7.55
CA ARG A 56 -11.31 -2.94 -8.92
C ARG A 56 -10.20 -2.82 -9.96
N GLY A 57 -8.95 -3.05 -9.57
CA GLY A 57 -7.80 -2.96 -10.46
C GLY A 57 -7.53 -1.54 -10.96
N TYR A 58 -8.05 -0.52 -10.27
CA TYR A 58 -7.76 0.85 -10.66
C TYR A 58 -6.29 1.17 -10.44
N VAL A 59 -5.69 1.67 -11.51
CA VAL A 59 -4.39 2.33 -11.49
C VAL A 59 -4.62 3.77 -11.92
N ILE A 60 -4.19 4.72 -11.10
CA ILE A 60 -4.25 6.14 -11.40
C ILE A 60 -2.86 6.76 -11.29
N TYR A 61 -2.60 7.81 -12.03
CA TYR A 61 -1.33 8.53 -11.96
C TYR A 61 -1.53 10.05 -11.98
N SER A 62 -0.57 10.74 -11.42
CA SER A 62 -0.45 12.21 -11.43
C SER A 62 0.94 12.60 -11.92
N ASP A 63 1.03 13.57 -12.80
CA ASP A 63 2.28 14.13 -13.32
C ASP A 63 2.64 15.49 -12.69
N ASP A 64 1.86 15.92 -11.71
CA ASP A 64 1.96 17.22 -11.04
C ASP A 64 1.93 17.08 -9.51
N GLN A 65 2.56 16.01 -9.00
CA GLN A 65 2.73 15.73 -7.55
C GLN A 65 1.39 15.62 -6.80
N GLY A 66 0.36 15.11 -7.47
CA GLY A 66 -0.94 14.80 -6.87
C GLY A 66 -2.00 15.91 -7.01
N ALA A 67 -1.72 16.98 -7.76
CA ALA A 67 -2.70 18.04 -8.00
C ALA A 67 -3.84 17.56 -8.93
N ASN A 68 -3.49 16.87 -10.01
CA ASN A 68 -4.45 16.28 -10.95
C ASN A 68 -4.16 14.80 -11.16
N TRP A 69 -5.22 14.03 -11.42
CA TRP A 69 -5.12 12.59 -11.57
C TRP A 69 -5.77 12.10 -12.85
N SER A 70 -5.13 11.12 -13.46
CA SER A 70 -5.63 10.40 -14.62
C SER A 70 -5.68 8.90 -14.33
N ARG A 71 -6.65 8.22 -14.93
CA ARG A 71 -6.71 6.76 -14.93
C ARG A 71 -5.75 6.22 -15.99
N ALA A 72 -4.92 5.26 -15.61
CA ALA A 72 -4.08 4.50 -16.51
C ALA A 72 -4.91 3.51 -17.34
N LYS A 73 -4.42 3.15 -18.52
CA LYS A 73 -4.97 2.04 -19.31
C LYS A 73 -4.45 0.73 -18.71
N ALA A 74 -5.31 0.01 -18.01
CA ALA A 74 -4.99 -1.26 -17.37
C ALA A 74 -6.05 -2.32 -17.71
N PRO A 75 -5.69 -3.63 -17.76
CA PRO A 75 -6.68 -4.69 -17.88
C PRO A 75 -7.60 -4.70 -16.66
N ALA A 76 -8.79 -5.27 -16.81
CA ALA A 76 -9.65 -5.52 -15.65
C ALA A 76 -8.93 -6.45 -14.67
N ALA A 77 -8.88 -6.05 -13.42
CA ALA A 77 -8.22 -6.79 -12.36
C ALA A 77 -9.02 -6.67 -11.05
N PRO A 78 -8.81 -7.60 -10.09
CA PRO A 78 -9.35 -7.45 -8.76
C PRO A 78 -8.66 -6.30 -8.00
N LEU A 79 -8.84 -6.23 -6.68
CA LEU A 79 -8.13 -5.28 -5.82
C LEU A 79 -6.61 -5.42 -5.99
N LEU A 80 -5.94 -4.32 -6.34
CA LEU A 80 -4.49 -4.20 -6.32
C LEU A 80 -4.03 -3.72 -4.94
N THR A 81 -3.04 -4.40 -4.37
CA THR A 81 -2.59 -4.22 -2.98
C THR A 81 -1.25 -3.52 -2.88
N ALA A 82 -0.39 -3.66 -3.91
CA ALA A 82 0.93 -3.04 -3.90
C ALA A 82 1.37 -2.63 -5.31
N VAL A 83 2.26 -1.62 -5.36
CA VAL A 83 2.89 -1.14 -6.59
C VAL A 83 4.35 -0.75 -6.33
N HIS A 84 5.26 -1.25 -7.16
CA HIS A 84 6.68 -0.94 -7.08
C HIS A 84 7.25 -0.60 -8.45
N PHE A 85 8.22 0.31 -8.49
CA PHE A 85 8.94 0.69 -9.70
C PHE A 85 10.45 0.48 -9.48
N ALA A 86 11.09 -0.24 -10.40
CA ALA A 86 12.55 -0.39 -10.41
C ALA A 86 13.26 0.85 -10.94
N ASP A 87 12.59 1.59 -11.81
CA ASP A 87 13.02 2.86 -12.39
C ASP A 87 11.81 3.71 -12.81
N ALA A 88 12.03 4.85 -13.46
CA ALA A 88 10.97 5.76 -13.89
C ALA A 88 9.99 5.17 -14.93
N LYS A 89 10.30 4.02 -15.54
CA LYS A 89 9.50 3.39 -16.61
C LYS A 89 8.95 2.04 -16.23
N ASN A 90 9.79 1.21 -15.60
CA ASN A 90 9.48 -0.20 -15.34
C ASN A 90 8.89 -0.36 -13.95
N GLY A 91 7.63 -0.79 -13.88
CA GLY A 91 6.89 -0.99 -12.65
C GLY A 91 5.98 -2.21 -12.67
N TRP A 92 5.63 -2.69 -11.48
CA TRP A 92 4.76 -3.84 -11.26
C TRP A 92 3.75 -3.53 -10.19
N ALA A 93 2.53 -4.03 -10.38
CA ALA A 93 1.46 -3.98 -9.40
C ALA A 93 0.91 -5.39 -9.16
N VAL A 94 0.62 -5.70 -7.90
CA VAL A 94 0.13 -7.01 -7.50
C VAL A 94 -1.17 -6.90 -6.71
N GLY A 95 -1.90 -8.01 -6.59
CA GLY A 95 -3.14 -7.98 -5.83
C GLY A 95 -3.82 -9.32 -5.64
N HIS A 96 -5.13 -9.27 -5.45
CA HIS A 96 -5.98 -10.44 -5.30
C HIS A 96 -5.92 -11.32 -6.55
N ASP A 97 -6.37 -12.58 -6.42
CA ASP A 97 -6.32 -13.61 -7.48
C ASP A 97 -4.89 -13.87 -8.00
N THR A 98 -3.89 -13.57 -7.16
CA THR A 98 -2.46 -13.69 -7.51
C THR A 98 -2.12 -12.91 -8.78
N VAL A 99 -2.80 -11.78 -9.03
CA VAL A 99 -2.57 -10.98 -10.23
C VAL A 99 -1.25 -10.22 -10.14
N ILE A 100 -0.51 -10.18 -11.24
CA ILE A 100 0.66 -9.32 -11.42
C ILE A 100 0.50 -8.57 -12.74
N LEU A 101 0.49 -7.25 -12.65
CA LEU A 101 0.50 -6.34 -13.79
C LEU A 101 1.87 -5.71 -13.94
N ALA A 102 2.26 -5.35 -15.16
CA ALA A 102 3.51 -4.64 -15.44
C ALA A 102 3.30 -3.46 -16.38
N THR A 103 4.16 -2.47 -16.24
CA THR A 103 4.26 -1.29 -17.09
C THR A 103 5.71 -1.07 -17.53
N THR A 104 5.90 -0.45 -18.72
CA THR A 104 7.21 -0.02 -19.24
C THR A 104 7.20 1.46 -19.65
N ASP A 105 6.15 2.19 -19.32
CA ASP A 105 5.93 3.58 -19.68
C ASP A 105 5.59 4.48 -18.47
N GLY A 106 6.07 4.08 -17.27
CA GLY A 106 5.87 4.82 -16.05
C GLY A 106 4.44 4.76 -15.52
N GLY A 107 3.71 3.69 -15.82
CA GLY A 107 2.38 3.45 -15.27
C GLY A 107 1.23 4.06 -16.08
N THR A 108 1.48 4.53 -17.31
CA THR A 108 0.41 5.02 -18.20
C THR A 108 -0.39 3.86 -18.80
N THR A 109 0.31 2.78 -19.19
CA THR A 109 -0.31 1.54 -19.68
C THR A 109 0.22 0.33 -18.92
N TRP A 110 -0.67 -0.64 -18.68
CA TRP A 110 -0.38 -1.85 -17.93
C TRP A 110 -0.81 -3.09 -18.68
N THR A 111 -0.07 -4.17 -18.54
CA THR A 111 -0.36 -5.48 -19.08
C THR A 111 -0.32 -6.53 -17.98
N GLN A 112 -1.20 -7.53 -18.05
CA GLN A 112 -1.14 -8.65 -17.11
C GLN A 112 -0.03 -9.60 -17.51
N GLN A 113 0.90 -9.85 -16.58
CA GLN A 113 2.00 -10.82 -16.73
C GLN A 113 1.65 -12.17 -16.10
N PHE A 114 0.92 -12.16 -14.99
CA PHE A 114 0.60 -13.36 -14.25
C PHE A 114 -0.78 -13.26 -13.59
N SER A 115 -1.45 -14.39 -13.43
CA SER A 115 -2.66 -14.54 -12.62
C SER A 115 -2.90 -16.01 -12.29
N ALA A 116 -3.27 -16.31 -11.06
CA ALA A 116 -3.58 -17.66 -10.60
C ALA A 116 -4.79 -17.64 -9.63
N PRO A 117 -5.99 -17.29 -10.11
CA PRO A 117 -7.17 -17.10 -9.24
C PRO A 117 -7.59 -18.39 -8.52
N ALA A 118 -7.28 -19.57 -9.08
CA ALA A 118 -7.56 -20.85 -8.43
C ALA A 118 -6.73 -21.09 -7.16
N GLU A 119 -5.61 -20.40 -6.97
CA GLU A 119 -4.79 -20.52 -5.76
C GLU A 119 -5.39 -19.78 -4.57
N GLN A 120 -6.28 -18.81 -4.80
CA GLN A 120 -6.92 -17.97 -3.76
C GLN A 120 -5.90 -17.33 -2.79
N ARG A 121 -4.73 -16.96 -3.30
CA ARG A 121 -3.63 -16.38 -2.55
C ARG A 121 -3.41 -14.93 -2.97
N PRO A 122 -4.02 -13.94 -2.29
CA PRO A 122 -3.73 -12.54 -2.56
C PRO A 122 -2.23 -12.26 -2.40
N LEU A 123 -1.64 -11.59 -3.38
CA LEU A 123 -0.34 -10.97 -3.22
C LEU A 123 -0.53 -9.68 -2.42
N LEU A 124 0.40 -9.36 -1.52
CA LEU A 124 0.29 -8.26 -0.57
C LEU A 124 1.39 -7.21 -0.77
N ASP A 125 2.55 -7.62 -1.30
CA ASP A 125 3.66 -6.70 -1.60
C ASP A 125 4.50 -7.22 -2.77
N VAL A 126 5.21 -6.29 -3.42
CA VAL A 126 6.11 -6.57 -4.54
C VAL A 126 7.33 -5.65 -4.46
N LEU A 127 8.52 -6.23 -4.65
CA LEU A 127 9.78 -5.52 -4.68
C LEU A 127 10.61 -5.98 -5.87
N PHE A 128 11.05 -5.06 -6.70
CA PHE A 128 12.02 -5.32 -7.75
C PHE A 128 13.39 -4.76 -7.37
N LEU A 129 14.42 -5.57 -7.48
CA LEU A 129 15.79 -5.20 -7.21
C LEU A 129 16.39 -4.39 -8.37
N ASP A 130 15.94 -4.71 -9.56
CA ASP A 130 16.21 -4.06 -10.85
C ASP A 130 15.07 -4.41 -11.85
N ALA A 131 15.21 -4.03 -13.11
CA ALA A 131 14.20 -4.29 -14.13
C ALA A 131 14.00 -5.77 -14.49
N GLN A 132 14.84 -6.68 -14.00
CA GLN A 132 14.78 -8.12 -14.30
C GLN A 132 14.40 -8.96 -13.09
N ARG A 133 14.88 -8.60 -11.91
CA ARG A 133 14.75 -9.42 -10.70
C ARG A 133 13.74 -8.83 -9.74
N GLY A 134 12.70 -9.60 -9.42
CA GLY A 134 11.64 -9.20 -8.52
C GLY A 134 11.14 -10.32 -7.64
N ILE A 135 10.51 -9.93 -6.54
CA ILE A 135 9.87 -10.79 -5.55
C ILE A 135 8.47 -10.25 -5.29
N ALA A 136 7.46 -11.10 -5.33
CA ALA A 136 6.10 -10.81 -4.91
C ALA A 136 5.71 -11.78 -3.78
N ILE A 137 5.13 -11.24 -2.72
CA ILE A 137 4.75 -12.00 -1.52
C ILE A 137 3.29 -11.79 -1.17
N GLY A 138 2.74 -12.70 -0.36
CA GLY A 138 1.33 -12.57 -0.02
C GLY A 138 0.81 -13.52 1.05
N ALA A 139 -0.49 -13.71 1.00
CA ALA A 139 -1.22 -14.53 1.95
C ALA A 139 -0.81 -16.01 1.87
N TYR A 140 -0.92 -16.70 3.00
CA TYR A 140 -0.68 -18.15 3.10
C TYR A 140 0.70 -18.58 2.61
N GLY A 141 1.74 -17.78 2.90
CA GLY A 141 3.11 -18.07 2.50
C GLY A 141 3.39 -17.91 1.00
N ALA A 142 2.50 -17.23 0.26
CA ALA A 142 2.72 -16.96 -1.16
C ALA A 142 4.04 -16.21 -1.35
N TYR A 143 4.93 -16.79 -2.16
CA TYR A 143 6.21 -16.22 -2.54
C TYR A 143 6.52 -16.58 -3.99
N TYR A 144 6.66 -15.56 -4.81
CA TYR A 144 6.94 -15.65 -6.24
C TYR A 144 8.19 -14.85 -6.53
N GLU A 145 9.04 -15.36 -7.41
CA GLU A 145 10.26 -14.67 -7.85
C GLU A 145 10.40 -14.72 -9.37
N THR A 146 10.97 -13.68 -9.94
CA THR A 146 11.31 -13.57 -11.35
C THR A 146 12.75 -13.13 -11.52
N ALA A 147 13.38 -13.59 -12.64
CA ALA A 147 14.71 -13.18 -13.08
C ALA A 147 14.71 -12.61 -14.50
N ASP A 148 13.53 -12.40 -15.09
CA ASP A 148 13.34 -12.02 -16.49
C ASP A 148 12.36 -10.85 -16.69
N GLY A 149 12.17 -10.03 -15.63
CA GLY A 149 11.28 -8.87 -15.65
C GLY A 149 9.80 -9.25 -15.58
N GLY A 150 9.49 -10.44 -15.01
CA GLY A 150 8.13 -10.95 -14.84
C GLY A 150 7.56 -11.66 -16.07
N LYS A 151 8.39 -12.02 -17.07
CA LYS A 151 7.97 -12.89 -18.18
C LYS A 151 7.66 -14.30 -17.69
N SER A 152 8.34 -14.72 -16.63
CA SER A 152 8.05 -15.93 -15.88
C SER A 152 8.13 -15.67 -14.37
N TRP A 153 7.27 -16.36 -13.61
CA TRP A 153 7.23 -16.31 -12.16
C TRP A 153 7.31 -17.72 -11.58
N ASN A 154 8.25 -17.94 -10.67
CA ASN A 154 8.47 -19.20 -10.01
C ASN A 154 8.08 -19.10 -8.54
N THR A 155 7.42 -20.12 -8.00
CA THR A 155 7.08 -20.20 -6.59
C THR A 155 8.21 -20.82 -5.78
N ARG A 156 8.38 -20.36 -4.55
CA ARG A 156 9.30 -20.94 -3.59
C ARG A 156 8.71 -20.88 -2.18
N LYS A 157 8.94 -21.93 -1.40
CA LYS A 157 8.58 -21.94 0.02
C LYS A 157 9.72 -21.33 0.84
N VAL A 158 9.45 -20.25 1.57
CA VAL A 158 10.41 -19.54 2.43
C VAL A 158 10.13 -19.71 3.92
N LEU A 159 8.93 -20.22 4.26
CA LEU A 159 8.51 -20.62 5.61
C LEU A 159 7.85 -21.98 5.57
N GLU A 160 7.96 -22.75 6.66
CA GLU A 160 7.23 -24.00 6.79
C GLU A 160 5.73 -23.79 7.06
N GLU A 161 5.39 -22.72 7.76
CA GLU A 161 4.03 -22.37 8.14
C GLU A 161 3.37 -21.45 7.09
N ASP A 162 2.07 -21.62 6.88
CA ASP A 162 1.27 -20.82 5.95
C ASP A 162 0.89 -19.45 6.57
N LYS A 163 1.89 -18.63 6.90
CA LYS A 163 1.70 -17.29 7.44
C LYS A 163 1.61 -16.25 6.32
N HIS A 164 0.85 -15.19 6.56
CA HIS A 164 0.83 -14.05 5.64
C HIS A 164 2.19 -13.35 5.65
N LEU A 165 2.75 -13.16 4.45
CA LEU A 165 3.94 -12.37 4.17
C LEU A 165 3.46 -10.99 3.73
N ASN A 166 3.65 -9.96 4.58
CA ASN A 166 2.93 -8.69 4.42
C ASN A 166 3.76 -7.58 3.77
N GLY A 167 5.08 -7.57 3.97
CA GLY A 167 5.90 -6.47 3.47
C GLY A 167 7.36 -6.85 3.27
N LEU A 168 7.97 -6.24 2.24
CA LEU A 168 9.38 -6.34 1.89
C LEU A 168 10.06 -4.99 2.10
N VAL A 169 11.22 -5.00 2.72
CA VAL A 169 12.04 -3.80 2.92
C VAL A 169 13.44 -4.07 2.38
N ARG A 170 13.92 -3.22 1.47
CA ARG A 170 15.32 -3.21 1.05
C ARG A 170 16.09 -2.21 1.88
N THR A 171 17.13 -2.67 2.58
CA THR A 171 18.00 -1.82 3.36
C THR A 171 19.01 -1.08 2.48
N PRO A 172 19.61 0.03 2.94
CA PRO A 172 20.61 0.77 2.15
C PRO A 172 21.87 -0.05 1.81
N ASP A 173 22.19 -1.07 2.63
CA ASP A 173 23.32 -2.00 2.36
C ASP A 173 22.90 -3.21 1.49
N GLY A 174 21.70 -3.17 0.90
CA GLY A 174 21.21 -4.13 -0.08
C GLY A 174 20.57 -5.40 0.49
N LYS A 175 20.51 -5.57 1.82
CA LYS A 175 19.79 -6.68 2.43
C LYS A 175 18.29 -6.54 2.25
N LEU A 176 17.57 -7.65 2.35
CA LEU A 176 16.12 -7.67 2.33
C LEU A 176 15.57 -8.15 3.67
N ILE A 177 14.52 -7.49 4.13
CA ILE A 177 13.76 -7.88 5.32
C ILE A 177 12.34 -8.19 4.86
N LEU A 178 11.85 -9.37 5.22
CA LEU A 178 10.47 -9.76 5.02
C LEU A 178 9.75 -9.70 6.36
N LEU A 179 8.62 -9.02 6.39
CA LEU A 179 7.77 -8.82 7.56
C LEU A 179 6.43 -9.51 7.34
N GLY A 180 5.89 -10.13 8.40
CA GLY A 180 4.67 -10.91 8.25
C GLY A 180 3.85 -11.10 9.50
N GLU A 181 2.94 -12.04 9.40
CA GLU A 181 2.01 -12.45 10.44
C GLU A 181 2.73 -13.13 11.61
N SER A 182 2.12 -13.07 12.80
CA SER A 182 2.60 -13.72 14.02
C SER A 182 4.05 -13.37 14.39
N GLY A 183 4.47 -12.13 14.09
CA GLY A 183 5.81 -11.65 14.37
C GLY A 183 6.87 -12.21 13.43
N THR A 184 6.49 -12.69 12.27
CA THR A 184 7.43 -13.20 11.27
C THR A 184 8.36 -12.07 10.82
N ILE A 185 9.66 -12.31 10.97
CA ILE A 185 10.74 -11.48 10.41
C ILE A 185 11.76 -12.43 9.79
N LEU A 186 12.00 -12.30 8.50
CA LEU A 186 13.09 -13.00 7.80
C LEU A 186 14.07 -11.99 7.25
N LEU A 187 15.36 -12.35 7.29
CA LEU A 187 16.45 -11.54 6.76
C LEU A 187 17.16 -12.30 5.65
N SER A 188 17.38 -11.63 4.53
CA SER A 188 18.24 -12.09 3.44
C SER A 188 19.43 -11.16 3.25
N ALA A 189 20.63 -11.72 3.20
CA ALA A 189 21.86 -10.99 2.92
C ALA A 189 22.35 -11.17 1.47
N ASP A 190 21.60 -11.91 0.65
CA ASP A 190 21.96 -12.35 -0.69
C ASP A 190 20.85 -12.06 -1.73
N GLU A 191 20.17 -10.92 -1.55
CA GLU A 191 19.13 -10.43 -2.46
C GLU A 191 17.95 -11.40 -2.60
N GLY A 192 17.55 -12.06 -1.51
CA GLY A 192 16.40 -12.96 -1.47
C GLY A 192 16.69 -14.41 -1.86
N LYS A 193 17.92 -14.77 -2.18
CA LYS A 193 18.28 -16.17 -2.52
C LYS A 193 18.11 -17.11 -1.33
N THR A 194 18.50 -16.65 -0.14
CA THR A 194 18.26 -17.37 1.12
C THR A 194 17.61 -16.44 2.15
N TRP A 195 16.79 -17.03 3.02
CA TRP A 195 16.10 -16.35 4.09
C TRP A 195 16.39 -17.00 5.44
N SER A 196 16.75 -16.21 6.43
CA SER A 196 17.00 -16.65 7.79
C SER A 196 16.00 -16.00 8.76
N PRO A 197 15.36 -16.78 9.66
CA PRO A 197 14.46 -16.23 10.64
C PRO A 197 15.20 -15.36 11.66
N VAL A 198 14.58 -14.23 12.04
CA VAL A 198 15.07 -13.33 13.06
C VAL A 198 14.12 -13.37 14.26
N ALA A 199 14.69 -13.37 15.47
CA ALA A 199 13.90 -13.32 16.69
C ALA A 199 13.08 -12.02 16.75
N SER A 200 11.76 -12.15 16.75
CA SER A 200 10.84 -11.03 16.83
C SER A 200 10.48 -10.73 18.28
N PRO A 201 10.52 -9.46 18.71
CA PRO A 201 10.00 -9.06 20.03
C PRO A 201 8.46 -9.01 20.08
N TYR A 202 7.79 -9.29 18.97
CA TYR A 202 6.33 -9.19 18.82
C TYR A 202 5.73 -10.48 18.28
N LYS A 203 4.51 -10.79 18.72
CA LYS A 203 3.74 -11.96 18.28
C LYS A 203 2.52 -11.62 17.40
N GLY A 204 2.35 -10.37 17.04
CA GLY A 204 1.30 -9.91 16.12
C GLY A 204 1.85 -9.64 14.73
N SER A 205 0.99 -9.20 13.82
CA SER A 205 1.36 -8.92 12.43
C SER A 205 2.13 -7.61 12.29
N LEU A 206 3.23 -7.66 11.57
CA LEU A 206 3.93 -6.51 11.01
C LEU A 206 3.47 -6.35 9.57
N PHE A 207 3.07 -5.14 9.17
CA PHE A 207 2.47 -4.89 7.86
C PHE A 207 3.44 -4.28 6.85
N GLY A 208 4.48 -3.61 7.35
CA GLY A 208 5.48 -3.01 6.48
C GLY A 208 6.61 -2.38 7.27
N GLY A 209 7.53 -1.77 6.54
CA GLY A 209 8.66 -1.09 7.14
C GLY A 209 9.23 0.00 6.25
N VAL A 210 9.97 0.92 6.86
CA VAL A 210 10.60 2.05 6.17
C VAL A 210 12.04 2.20 6.65
N THR A 211 12.95 2.50 5.73
CA THR A 211 14.35 2.79 6.07
C THR A 211 14.50 4.24 6.52
N THR A 212 15.37 4.46 7.49
CA THR A 212 15.66 5.78 8.04
C THR A 212 16.90 6.42 7.39
N GLY A 213 17.13 7.71 7.64
CA GLY A 213 18.29 8.42 7.11
C GLY A 213 19.63 7.97 7.69
N ASP A 214 19.65 7.36 8.87
CA ASP A 214 20.83 6.78 9.53
C ASP A 214 21.01 5.27 9.22
N GLY A 215 20.25 4.73 8.26
CA GLY A 215 20.36 3.34 7.82
C GLY A 215 19.61 2.31 8.67
N ALA A 216 18.90 2.76 9.71
CA ALA A 216 18.04 1.88 10.48
C ALA A 216 16.76 1.53 9.70
N VAL A 217 16.00 0.57 10.23
CA VAL A 217 14.70 0.17 9.70
C VAL A 217 13.64 0.32 10.79
N VAL A 218 12.52 0.90 10.44
CA VAL A 218 11.32 0.98 11.28
C VAL A 218 10.26 0.05 10.71
N ALA A 219 9.88 -0.99 11.45
CA ALA A 219 8.77 -1.87 11.13
C ALA A 219 7.53 -1.44 11.91
N TYR A 220 6.37 -1.55 11.30
CA TYR A 220 5.09 -1.15 11.89
C TYR A 220 3.99 -2.17 11.59
N GLY A 221 2.93 -2.17 12.39
CA GLY A 221 1.86 -3.14 12.17
C GLY A 221 0.66 -3.01 13.09
N LEU A 222 0.14 -4.18 13.45
CA LEU A 222 -1.10 -4.34 14.21
C LEU A 222 -1.03 -3.64 15.57
N ARG A 223 -2.14 -3.00 15.99
CA ARG A 223 -2.30 -2.32 17.28
C ARG A 223 -1.28 -1.20 17.52
N GLY A 224 -0.88 -0.49 16.47
CA GLY A 224 0.03 0.65 16.58
C GLY A 224 1.48 0.27 16.94
N ARG A 225 1.85 -1.00 16.85
CA ARG A 225 3.20 -1.43 17.24
C ARG A 225 4.22 -0.95 16.23
N ILE A 226 5.29 -0.36 16.77
CA ILE A 226 6.44 0.15 16.02
C ILE A 226 7.70 -0.48 16.62
N TYR A 227 8.57 -0.98 15.76
CA TYR A 227 9.87 -1.54 16.13
C TYR A 227 10.97 -0.92 15.27
N ARG A 228 12.10 -0.59 15.87
CA ARG A 228 13.27 -0.04 15.19
C ARG A 228 14.45 -0.99 15.30
N SER A 229 15.08 -1.28 14.18
CA SER A 229 16.35 -2.01 14.09
C SER A 229 17.44 -1.05 13.64
N ALA A 230 18.53 -0.98 14.40
CA ALA A 230 19.72 -0.19 14.06
C ALA A 230 20.84 -1.03 13.41
N ASP A 231 20.61 -2.33 13.21
CA ASP A 231 21.61 -3.30 12.76
C ASP A 231 21.15 -4.10 11.51
N ALA A 232 20.43 -3.40 10.63
CA ALA A 232 19.89 -3.93 9.37
C ALA A 232 19.00 -5.16 9.57
N GLY A 233 18.10 -5.11 10.56
CA GLY A 233 17.06 -6.13 10.79
C GLY A 233 17.46 -7.28 11.70
N LYS A 234 18.66 -7.29 12.29
CA LYS A 234 19.11 -8.39 13.15
C LYS A 234 18.47 -8.37 14.53
N THR A 235 18.34 -7.18 15.12
CA THR A 235 17.67 -6.98 16.41
C THR A 235 16.67 -5.83 16.33
N TRP A 236 15.64 -5.88 17.17
CA TRP A 236 14.53 -4.95 17.14
C TRP A 236 14.18 -4.42 18.52
N LYS A 237 14.03 -3.10 18.65
CA LYS A 237 13.59 -2.42 19.86
C LYS A 237 12.20 -1.82 19.61
N GLN A 238 11.27 -2.02 20.54
CA GLN A 238 9.97 -1.37 20.49
C GLN A 238 10.13 0.14 20.69
N ILE A 239 9.37 0.90 19.90
CA ILE A 239 9.22 2.34 20.03
C ILE A 239 7.80 2.62 20.50
N ASP A 240 7.69 3.30 21.64
CA ASP A 240 6.39 3.67 22.19
C ASP A 240 5.78 4.84 21.41
N ASN A 241 4.47 4.80 21.26
CA ASN A 241 3.70 5.88 20.66
C ASN A 241 2.30 5.93 21.29
N ALA A 242 1.58 7.04 21.07
CA ALA A 242 0.29 7.29 21.70
C ALA A 242 -0.88 6.53 21.02
N SER A 243 -0.67 5.95 19.84
CA SER A 243 -1.74 5.29 19.07
C SER A 243 -1.74 3.79 19.30
N GLN A 244 -2.94 3.20 19.38
CA GLN A 244 -3.15 1.76 19.29
C GLN A 244 -3.80 1.35 17.96
N ALA A 245 -4.03 2.29 17.05
CA ALA A 245 -4.56 2.03 15.74
C ALA A 245 -3.52 1.32 14.87
N SER A 246 -3.93 0.30 14.12
CA SER A 246 -3.04 -0.45 13.22
C SER A 246 -2.43 0.49 12.19
N LEU A 247 -1.11 0.38 11.99
CA LEU A 247 -0.34 1.16 11.05
C LEU A 247 -0.18 0.36 9.76
N MET A 248 -0.58 0.93 8.63
CA MET A 248 -0.72 0.24 7.35
C MET A 248 0.33 0.67 6.32
N GLY A 249 0.79 1.92 6.39
CA GLY A 249 1.74 2.47 5.43
C GLY A 249 2.75 3.40 6.08
N GLY A 250 3.87 3.61 5.41
CA GLY A 250 4.92 4.52 5.88
C GLY A 250 5.83 4.99 4.76
N THR A 251 6.38 6.19 4.92
CA THR A 251 7.34 6.76 3.99
C THR A 251 8.41 7.57 4.71
N ARG A 252 9.55 7.75 4.06
CA ARG A 252 10.60 8.69 4.46
C ARG A 252 10.62 9.85 3.48
N LEU A 253 10.50 11.05 4.01
CA LEU A 253 10.61 12.28 3.24
C LEU A 253 12.08 12.64 2.97
N PRO A 254 12.37 13.51 1.99
CA PRO A 254 13.75 13.90 1.64
C PRO A 254 14.55 14.55 2.78
N ASP A 255 13.87 15.22 3.73
CA ASP A 255 14.49 15.81 4.91
C ASP A 255 14.78 14.79 6.04
N GLY A 256 14.50 13.50 5.81
CA GLY A 256 14.66 12.41 6.76
C GLY A 256 13.46 12.18 7.68
N THR A 257 12.43 13.02 7.63
CA THR A 257 11.18 12.83 8.38
C THR A 257 10.52 11.52 7.97
N LEU A 258 10.13 10.72 8.95
CA LEU A 258 9.31 9.53 8.73
C LEU A 258 7.85 9.84 8.99
N VAL A 259 6.98 9.32 8.16
CA VAL A 259 5.53 9.40 8.34
C VAL A 259 4.96 8.00 8.27
N LEU A 260 4.19 7.61 9.30
CA LEU A 260 3.41 6.37 9.33
C LEU A 260 1.93 6.71 9.35
N VAL A 261 1.13 5.92 8.64
CA VAL A 261 -0.32 6.13 8.56
C VAL A 261 -1.08 4.82 8.82
N GLY A 262 -2.36 4.94 9.20
CA GLY A 262 -3.12 3.74 9.48
C GLY A 262 -4.60 3.94 9.77
N ALA A 263 -5.16 2.97 10.48
CA ALA A 263 -6.58 2.92 10.84
C ALA A 263 -7.01 4.19 11.59
N SER A 264 -8.30 4.51 11.51
CA SER A 264 -8.92 5.67 12.16
C SER A 264 -8.26 7.02 11.79
N GLY A 265 -7.70 7.12 10.58
CA GLY A 265 -7.03 8.34 10.12
C GLY A 265 -5.72 8.65 10.83
N THR A 266 -5.11 7.66 11.48
CA THR A 266 -3.87 7.85 12.24
C THR A 266 -2.75 8.32 11.32
N VAL A 267 -2.06 9.39 11.75
CA VAL A 267 -0.79 9.88 11.18
C VAL A 267 0.19 10.07 12.31
N LEU A 268 1.36 9.44 12.21
CA LEU A 268 2.47 9.56 13.14
C LEU A 268 3.71 10.09 12.41
N VAL A 269 4.41 11.04 13.01
CA VAL A 269 5.58 11.69 12.41
C VAL A 269 6.77 11.54 13.33
N SER A 270 7.91 11.15 12.77
CA SER A 270 9.21 11.11 13.44
C SER A 270 10.20 12.01 12.72
N ARG A 271 10.99 12.79 13.48
CA ARG A 271 12.07 13.65 12.98
C ARG A 271 13.44 13.29 13.54
N ASP A 272 13.53 12.15 14.20
CA ASP A 272 14.71 11.65 14.91
C ASP A 272 15.08 10.23 14.48
N HIS A 273 14.90 9.94 13.17
CA HIS A 273 15.20 8.64 12.58
C HIS A 273 14.40 7.48 13.20
N GLY A 274 13.14 7.74 13.59
CA GLY A 274 12.25 6.71 14.13
C GLY A 274 12.49 6.36 15.59
N GLN A 275 13.19 7.20 16.34
CA GLN A 275 13.39 7.00 17.78
C GLN A 275 12.17 7.40 18.59
N THR A 276 11.43 8.42 18.14
CA THR A 276 10.13 8.82 18.69
C THR A 276 9.14 9.16 17.59
N PHE A 277 7.84 9.00 17.88
CA PHE A 277 6.75 9.35 16.98
C PHE A 277 5.74 10.24 17.69
N GLN A 278 5.32 11.31 17.01
CA GLN A 278 4.30 12.23 17.48
C GLN A 278 3.08 12.17 16.56
N PRO A 279 1.85 12.22 17.10
CA PRO A 279 0.65 12.26 16.27
C PRO A 279 0.57 13.59 15.52
N ALA A 280 0.05 13.50 14.30
CA ALA A 280 -0.34 14.64 13.47
C ALA A 280 -1.81 14.53 13.08
N ASP A 281 -2.48 15.64 12.93
CA ASP A 281 -3.89 15.67 12.54
C ASP A 281 -4.03 15.36 11.04
N SER A 282 -4.82 14.36 10.71
CA SER A 282 -5.18 14.02 9.34
C SER A 282 -6.45 14.73 8.84
N GLY A 283 -7.16 15.44 9.73
CA GLY A 283 -8.46 16.05 9.43
C GLY A 283 -9.58 15.04 9.15
N SER A 284 -9.39 13.75 9.45
CA SER A 284 -10.37 12.70 9.16
C SER A 284 -10.11 11.43 9.98
N THR A 285 -11.18 10.68 10.25
CA THR A 285 -11.12 9.35 10.88
C THR A 285 -11.14 8.20 9.87
N ARG A 286 -11.17 8.49 8.55
CA ARG A 286 -11.15 7.44 7.53
C ARG A 286 -9.82 6.71 7.54
N PRO A 287 -9.83 5.37 7.41
CA PRO A 287 -8.60 4.59 7.36
C PRO A 287 -7.66 5.04 6.23
N LEU A 288 -6.38 5.10 6.55
CA LEU A 288 -5.29 5.38 5.63
C LEU A 288 -4.49 4.10 5.39
N ALA A 289 -4.22 3.80 4.12
CA ALA A 289 -3.47 2.61 3.71
C ALA A 289 -2.02 2.95 3.35
N SER A 290 -1.78 4.09 2.68
CA SER A 290 -0.45 4.47 2.21
C SER A 290 -0.22 5.98 2.37
N VAL A 291 1.05 6.36 2.33
CA VAL A 291 1.51 7.76 2.35
C VAL A 291 2.73 7.93 1.46
N THR A 292 2.76 9.01 0.70
CA THR A 292 3.90 9.36 -0.16
C THR A 292 4.15 10.87 -0.16
N LEU A 293 5.31 11.29 -0.66
CA LEU A 293 5.62 12.70 -0.87
C LEU A 293 4.66 13.31 -1.89
N GLY A 294 4.11 14.47 -1.59
CA GLY A 294 3.35 15.32 -2.49
C GLY A 294 4.15 16.52 -3.00
N ALA A 295 3.47 17.62 -3.26
CA ALA A 295 4.08 18.92 -3.53
C ALA A 295 4.96 19.39 -2.35
N PRO A 296 5.83 20.40 -2.51
CA PRO A 296 6.71 20.89 -1.45
C PRO A 296 5.97 21.14 -0.13
N ASN A 297 6.51 20.61 0.97
CA ASN A 297 5.96 20.66 2.34
C ASN A 297 4.62 19.93 2.52
N SER A 298 4.27 19.05 1.60
CA SER A 298 3.06 18.24 1.73
C SER A 298 3.32 16.76 1.53
N ILE A 299 2.41 15.95 2.05
CA ILE A 299 2.32 14.52 1.77
C ILE A 299 0.96 14.23 1.14
N LEU A 300 0.91 13.16 0.39
CA LEU A 300 -0.34 12.55 -0.05
C LEU A 300 -0.61 11.33 0.81
N VAL A 301 -1.79 11.28 1.41
CA VAL A 301 -2.30 10.10 2.12
C VAL A 301 -3.38 9.47 1.28
N LEU A 302 -3.36 8.14 1.23
CA LEU A 302 -4.26 7.33 0.43
C LEU A 302 -5.00 6.33 1.33
N GLY A 303 -6.22 5.99 0.97
CA GLY A 303 -7.00 5.02 1.71
C GLY A 303 -8.47 5.03 1.32
N ASP A 304 -9.35 4.80 2.30
CA ASP A 304 -10.79 5.00 2.13
C ASP A 304 -11.08 6.50 1.94
N GLY A 305 -11.59 6.84 0.76
CA GLY A 305 -11.82 8.23 0.36
C GLY A 305 -10.71 8.79 -0.54
N GLY A 306 -9.92 7.93 -1.18
CA GLY A 306 -8.98 8.27 -2.24
C GLY A 306 -7.73 8.99 -1.77
N VAL A 307 -7.29 9.93 -2.57
CA VAL A 307 -6.11 10.75 -2.30
C VAL A 307 -6.48 12.03 -1.56
N ARG A 308 -5.72 12.36 -0.53
CA ARG A 308 -5.82 13.63 0.20
C ARG A 308 -4.43 14.22 0.42
N THR A 309 -4.32 15.53 0.31
CA THR A 309 -3.09 16.26 0.62
C THR A 309 -3.11 16.69 2.08
N LEU A 310 -2.02 16.44 2.81
CA LEU A 310 -1.82 16.93 4.16
C LEU A 310 -0.52 17.76 4.20
N ASN A 311 -0.57 18.89 4.91
CA ASN A 311 0.62 19.68 5.18
C ASN A 311 1.31 19.13 6.42
N ILE A 312 2.56 18.71 6.30
CA ILE A 312 3.41 18.39 7.45
C ILE A 312 4.33 19.59 7.69
N PRO A 313 4.16 20.30 8.79
CA PRO A 313 5.06 21.41 9.12
C PRO A 313 6.51 20.91 9.09
N SER A 314 7.39 21.63 8.39
CA SER A 314 8.83 21.37 8.43
C SER A 314 9.32 21.43 9.89
N ALA A 315 10.38 20.68 10.20
CA ALA A 315 11.03 20.81 11.51
C ALA A 315 11.40 22.28 11.75
N PRO A 316 11.23 22.81 12.97
CA PRO A 316 11.72 24.14 13.29
C PRO A 316 13.22 24.18 12.96
N LYS A 317 13.64 25.16 12.18
CA LYS A 317 15.07 25.40 11.92
C LYS A 317 15.73 25.60 13.28
N ARG A 318 16.67 24.72 13.62
CA ARG A 318 17.54 24.88 14.80
C ARG A 318 18.52 26.01 14.57
#